data_ce06351c3ca0d86159a160585b5a0d97
#
_entry.id   ce06351c3ca0d86159a160585b5a0d97
#
_cell.length_a   1.000
_cell.length_b   1.000
_cell.length_c   1.000
_cell.angle_alpha   90.00
_cell.angle_beta   90.00
_cell.angle_gamma   90.00
#
_symmetry.space_group_name_H-M   'P 1'
#
loop_
_entity.id
_entity.type
_entity.pdbx_description
1 polymer ?
#
loop_
_entity_poly.entity_id
_entity_poly.type
_entity_poly.pdbx_seq_one_letter_code
_entity_poly.pdbx_strand_id
1 'polypeptide(L)'
;MLITLISSPVSKVIAYTEKESSSFTKDEIKTLESSSGTGTSEKVKAEFKGLLEKLFSERNEAVVCGDCELLKNFYDLNIKVSLWAYESEAKKTQYLINWSEKQYVQFKDLKSNVKIRKVVEKEPGLFGIICDVATDFNYYYLDSPDVINHFRLGTNHYINLKKNGDKYIITKEWYTDPFADSLDMDNIKSDEIKDYIISRNAPEFNPNERLQNAINYAHKYCGVSEDEEFTFKYNSKYKNHNPDGGDCANFASQILHEGGNFKKNGAWNYDGKDGTKAWLNAQGFKNYMLGSGRASYIAKGNYNKVYKAAFNMRPGDFVAYEKKGRITHISTVTGFDSKGYPLVTCHNTDRLLVPYDLGWSNSNIKFHLIHVHY
;
A
#
# COMPACT_ATOMS: atom_id res chain seq x y z
N MET A 1 16.81 8.85 46.00
CA MET A 1 15.75 9.36 45.12
C MET A 1 15.32 8.20 44.24
N LEU A 2 14.26 7.48 44.65
CA LEU A 2 13.75 6.29 43.97
C LEU A 2 12.96 6.75 42.77
N ILE A 3 13.37 6.31 41.56
CA ILE A 3 12.58 6.45 40.35
C ILE A 3 11.69 5.20 40.24
N THR A 4 10.41 5.40 40.50
CA THR A 4 9.37 4.38 40.29
C THR A 4 9.07 4.28 38.77
N LEU A 5 9.48 3.17 38.19
CA LEU A 5 9.04 2.74 36.84
C LEU A 5 7.54 2.37 36.90
N ILE A 6 6.72 3.19 36.30
CA ILE A 6 5.31 2.87 36.05
C ILE A 6 5.26 1.92 34.86
N SER A 7 5.08 0.62 35.13
CA SER A 7 4.75 -0.36 34.13
C SER A 7 3.30 -0.15 33.67
N SER A 8 3.10 0.27 32.44
CA SER A 8 1.79 0.25 31.78
C SER A 8 1.32 -1.20 31.58
N PRO A 9 0.05 -1.52 31.79
CA PRO A 9 -0.46 -2.86 31.59
C PRO A 9 -0.54 -3.15 30.10
N VAL A 10 0.31 -4.05 29.61
CA VAL A 10 0.16 -4.66 28.30
C VAL A 10 -1.09 -5.52 28.34
N SER A 11 -2.15 -5.03 27.76
CA SER A 11 -3.40 -5.75 27.58
C SER A 11 -3.15 -7.00 26.71
N LYS A 12 -3.61 -8.15 27.16
CA LYS A 12 -3.55 -9.43 26.46
C LYS A 12 -4.14 -9.28 25.07
N VAL A 13 -3.28 -9.35 24.04
CA VAL A 13 -3.70 -9.43 22.65
C VAL A 13 -4.27 -10.81 22.42
N ILE A 14 -5.60 -10.89 22.25
CA ILE A 14 -6.27 -12.11 21.80
C ILE A 14 -6.01 -12.20 20.29
N ALA A 15 -5.34 -13.26 19.86
CA ALA A 15 -5.12 -13.57 18.46
C ALA A 15 -6.49 -13.85 17.79
N TYR A 16 -6.99 -12.90 17.02
CA TYR A 16 -8.16 -13.09 16.16
C TYR A 16 -7.74 -13.72 14.84
N THR A 17 -8.44 -14.78 14.43
CA THR A 17 -8.24 -15.44 13.15
C THR A 17 -8.73 -14.55 12.00
N GLU A 18 -8.03 -14.57 10.86
CA GLU A 18 -8.28 -13.76 9.64
C GLU A 18 -9.74 -13.75 9.11
N LYS A 19 -10.62 -14.55 9.67
CA LYS A 19 -12.03 -14.67 9.23
C LYS A 19 -12.99 -13.65 9.86
N GLU A 20 -12.62 -12.98 10.94
CA GLU A 20 -13.54 -12.08 11.68
C GLU A 20 -13.21 -10.59 11.55
N SER A 21 -12.17 -10.20 10.81
CA SER A 21 -11.67 -8.83 10.77
C SER A 21 -12.34 -7.92 9.72
N SER A 22 -13.20 -8.42 8.82
CA SER A 22 -13.88 -7.51 7.88
C SER A 22 -15.14 -6.92 8.52
N SER A 23 -15.10 -5.62 8.77
CA SER A 23 -16.28 -4.90 9.28
C SER A 23 -17.46 -4.85 8.29
N PHE A 24 -17.22 -5.11 6.98
CA PHE A 24 -18.24 -5.23 5.93
C PHE A 24 -18.23 -6.63 5.31
N THR A 25 -19.44 -7.22 5.16
CA THR A 25 -19.59 -8.45 4.38
C THR A 25 -19.52 -8.16 2.88
N LYS A 26 -19.17 -9.16 2.06
CA LYS A 26 -19.20 -9.02 0.59
C LYS A 26 -20.58 -8.62 0.07
N ASP A 27 -21.64 -9.06 0.74
CA ASP A 27 -23.03 -8.72 0.36
C ASP A 27 -23.37 -7.28 0.73
N GLU A 28 -22.90 -6.76 1.87
CA GLU A 28 -23.05 -5.34 2.22
C GLU A 28 -22.31 -4.43 1.24
N ILE A 29 -21.11 -4.81 0.83
CA ILE A 29 -20.34 -4.09 -0.20
C ILE A 29 -21.11 -4.09 -1.52
N LYS A 30 -21.57 -5.25 -1.99
CA LYS A 30 -22.40 -5.35 -3.20
C LYS A 30 -23.68 -4.53 -3.10
N THR A 31 -24.33 -4.55 -1.95
CA THR A 31 -25.56 -3.76 -1.72
C THR A 31 -25.28 -2.27 -1.80
N LEU A 32 -24.16 -1.79 -1.23
CA LEU A 32 -23.72 -0.41 -1.36
C LEU A 32 -23.39 -0.07 -2.83
N GLU A 33 -22.68 -0.93 -3.53
CA GLU A 33 -22.33 -0.74 -4.94
C GLU A 33 -23.54 -0.77 -5.87
N SER A 34 -24.49 -1.70 -5.65
CA SER A 34 -25.66 -1.92 -6.50
C SER A 34 -26.87 -1.09 -6.13
N SER A 35 -26.93 -0.45 -4.93
CA SER A 35 -28.09 0.35 -4.54
C SER A 35 -28.34 1.45 -5.57
N SER A 36 -29.49 1.39 -6.24
CA SER A 36 -29.98 2.36 -7.23
C SER A 36 -30.53 3.65 -6.56
N GLY A 37 -29.89 4.08 -5.47
CA GLY A 37 -30.18 5.39 -4.89
C GLY A 37 -29.98 6.44 -5.98
N THR A 38 -30.98 7.27 -6.19
CA THR A 38 -30.94 8.48 -7.06
C THR A 38 -29.54 9.05 -7.02
N GLY A 39 -28.87 9.09 -8.20
CA GLY A 39 -27.45 9.32 -8.31
C GLY A 39 -26.99 10.45 -7.38
N THR A 40 -26.03 10.15 -6.53
CA THR A 40 -25.51 11.11 -5.53
C THR A 40 -25.17 12.40 -6.23
N SER A 41 -25.85 13.50 -5.90
CA SER A 41 -25.59 14.79 -6.57
C SER A 41 -24.13 15.20 -6.35
N GLU A 42 -23.53 15.86 -7.32
CA GLU A 42 -22.14 16.34 -7.21
C GLU A 42 -21.97 17.26 -5.98
N LYS A 43 -23.02 17.99 -5.58
CA LYS A 43 -23.05 18.82 -4.37
C LYS A 43 -22.85 17.96 -3.10
N VAL A 44 -23.56 16.84 -2.97
CA VAL A 44 -23.44 15.91 -1.84
C VAL A 44 -22.06 15.26 -1.82
N LYS A 45 -21.56 14.85 -3.00
CA LYS A 45 -20.18 14.31 -3.09
C LYS A 45 -19.14 15.34 -2.64
N ALA A 46 -19.28 16.59 -3.05
CA ALA A 46 -18.36 17.67 -2.67
C ALA A 46 -18.38 17.93 -1.16
N GLU A 47 -19.57 17.90 -0.52
CA GLU A 47 -19.71 18.06 0.93
C GLU A 47 -18.98 16.93 1.68
N PHE A 48 -19.25 15.67 1.33
CA PHE A 48 -18.58 14.53 1.96
C PHE A 48 -17.10 14.43 1.62
N LYS A 49 -16.68 14.91 0.45
CA LYS A 49 -15.26 14.99 0.09
C LYS A 49 -14.50 15.86 1.10
N GLY A 50 -14.94 17.10 1.33
CA GLY A 50 -14.30 17.99 2.28
C GLY A 50 -14.31 17.44 3.72
N LEU A 51 -15.41 16.77 4.13
CA LEU A 51 -15.50 16.11 5.43
C LEU A 51 -14.46 14.99 5.56
N LEU A 52 -14.34 14.11 4.56
CA LEU A 52 -13.39 13.00 4.60
C LEU A 52 -11.94 13.47 4.47
N GLU A 53 -11.66 14.47 3.64
CA GLU A 53 -10.31 15.08 3.55
C GLU A 53 -9.85 15.60 4.91
N LYS A 54 -10.75 16.28 5.65
CA LYS A 54 -10.46 16.71 7.02
C LYS A 54 -10.22 15.51 7.95
N LEU A 55 -11.08 14.50 7.92
CA LEU A 55 -10.96 13.30 8.75
C LEU A 55 -9.64 12.56 8.47
N PHE A 56 -9.29 12.36 7.19
CA PHE A 56 -8.00 11.74 6.83
C PHE A 56 -6.81 12.61 7.21
N SER A 57 -6.90 13.94 7.10
CA SER A 57 -5.85 14.84 7.56
C SER A 57 -5.57 14.69 9.05
N GLU A 58 -6.62 14.66 9.88
CA GLU A 58 -6.48 14.49 11.33
C GLU A 58 -5.96 13.08 11.70
N ARG A 59 -6.36 12.04 10.95
CA ARG A 59 -5.79 10.67 11.09
C ARG A 59 -4.31 10.61 10.70
N ASN A 60 -3.92 11.30 9.66
CA ASN A 60 -2.53 11.40 9.22
C ASN A 60 -1.65 12.09 10.28
N GLU A 61 -2.19 13.07 10.99
CA GLU A 61 -1.51 13.73 12.11
C GLU A 61 -1.13 12.74 13.22
N ALA A 62 -2.00 11.75 13.51
CA ALA A 62 -1.71 10.70 14.47
C ALA A 62 -0.46 9.87 14.09
N VAL A 63 -0.20 9.68 12.79
CA VAL A 63 1.02 9.00 12.29
C VAL A 63 2.24 9.89 12.48
N VAL A 64 2.15 11.18 12.14
CA VAL A 64 3.25 12.14 12.22
C VAL A 64 3.67 12.39 13.67
N CYS A 65 2.68 12.58 14.58
CA CYS A 65 2.91 12.80 16.00
C CYS A 65 3.22 11.52 16.79
N GLY A 66 2.96 10.34 16.21
CA GLY A 66 3.12 9.07 16.92
C GLY A 66 2.08 8.82 18.01
N ASP A 67 0.93 9.52 17.97
CA ASP A 67 -0.11 9.46 19.00
C ASP A 67 -1.39 8.78 18.49
N CYS A 68 -1.50 7.47 18.77
CA CYS A 68 -2.69 6.69 18.39
C CYS A 68 -3.96 7.07 19.16
N GLU A 69 -3.86 7.77 20.31
CA GLU A 69 -5.02 8.15 21.11
C GLU A 69 -5.91 9.18 20.39
N LEU A 70 -5.31 10.01 19.51
CA LEU A 70 -6.05 10.97 18.69
C LEU A 70 -7.10 10.27 17.81
N LEU A 71 -6.85 9.02 17.40
CA LEU A 71 -7.75 8.25 16.55
C LEU A 71 -9.09 7.94 17.24
N LYS A 72 -9.16 7.87 18.57
CA LYS A 72 -10.38 7.57 19.31
C LYS A 72 -11.52 8.55 19.02
N ASN A 73 -11.18 9.79 18.70
CA ASN A 73 -12.16 10.85 18.46
C ASN A 73 -13.00 10.65 17.19
N PHE A 74 -12.56 9.75 16.30
CA PHE A 74 -13.23 9.51 15.01
C PHE A 74 -14.19 8.32 15.03
N TYR A 75 -14.12 7.47 16.06
CA TYR A 75 -14.84 6.19 16.10
C TYR A 75 -15.84 6.13 17.24
N ASP A 76 -17.02 5.52 17.00
CA ASP A 76 -17.94 5.15 18.09
C ASP A 76 -17.46 3.86 18.74
N LEU A 77 -16.70 3.98 19.81
CA LEU A 77 -16.10 2.85 20.52
C LEU A 77 -17.13 1.94 21.24
N ASN A 78 -18.39 2.36 21.34
CA ASN A 78 -19.48 1.53 21.88
C ASN A 78 -20.02 0.54 20.83
N ILE A 79 -19.69 0.74 19.56
CA ILE A 79 -20.07 -0.15 18.47
C ILE A 79 -18.90 -1.09 18.17
N LYS A 80 -19.08 -2.39 18.35
CA LYS A 80 -18.05 -3.43 18.20
C LYS A 80 -17.25 -3.33 16.89
N VAL A 81 -17.93 -3.16 15.75
CA VAL A 81 -17.28 -3.09 14.43
C VAL A 81 -16.53 -1.77 14.23
N SER A 82 -16.95 -0.70 14.87
CA SER A 82 -16.25 0.58 14.91
C SER A 82 -15.01 0.50 15.80
N LEU A 83 -15.09 -0.14 16.96
CA LEU A 83 -13.96 -0.42 17.83
C LEU A 83 -12.87 -1.22 17.07
N TRP A 84 -13.26 -2.26 16.33
CA TRP A 84 -12.30 -3.04 15.52
C TRP A 84 -11.62 -2.20 14.43
N ALA A 85 -12.36 -1.29 13.77
CA ALA A 85 -11.79 -0.37 12.80
C ALA A 85 -10.76 0.57 13.47
N TYR A 86 -11.10 1.13 14.64
CA TYR A 86 -10.16 1.92 15.44
C TYR A 86 -8.90 1.12 15.81
N GLU A 87 -9.04 -0.10 16.35
CA GLU A 87 -7.90 -0.96 16.70
C GLU A 87 -7.00 -1.28 15.50
N SER A 88 -7.61 -1.46 14.31
CA SER A 88 -6.86 -1.66 13.07
C SER A 88 -6.05 -0.44 12.69
N GLU A 89 -6.62 0.77 12.79
CA GLU A 89 -5.91 2.02 12.52
C GLU A 89 -4.79 2.27 13.53
N ALA A 90 -5.03 2.03 14.81
CA ALA A 90 -4.01 2.16 15.84
C ALA A 90 -2.82 1.21 15.61
N LYS A 91 -3.09 -0.04 15.22
CA LYS A 91 -2.04 -1.01 14.85
C LYS A 91 -1.22 -0.56 13.64
N LYS A 92 -1.87 0.01 12.61
CA LYS A 92 -1.17 0.53 11.44
C LYS A 92 -0.30 1.72 11.76
N THR A 93 -0.81 2.65 12.56
CA THR A 93 -0.04 3.79 13.04
C THR A 93 1.20 3.31 13.79
N GLN A 94 1.04 2.35 14.72
CA GLN A 94 2.16 1.76 15.44
C GLN A 94 3.13 1.02 14.50
N TYR A 95 2.62 0.33 13.47
CA TYR A 95 3.46 -0.31 12.46
C TYR A 95 4.30 0.71 11.68
N LEU A 96 3.71 1.83 11.26
CA LEU A 96 4.43 2.90 10.56
C LEU A 96 5.52 3.53 11.43
N ILE A 97 5.22 3.76 12.72
CA ILE A 97 6.20 4.23 13.72
C ILE A 97 7.35 3.23 13.82
N ASN A 98 7.04 1.95 14.00
CA ASN A 98 8.05 0.90 14.10
C ASN A 98 8.90 0.79 12.82
N TRP A 99 8.28 0.95 11.65
CA TRP A 99 9.00 0.95 10.38
C TRP A 99 9.91 2.18 10.27
N SER A 100 9.45 3.35 10.68
CA SER A 100 10.26 4.57 10.67
C SER A 100 11.49 4.47 11.57
N GLU A 101 11.35 3.87 12.75
CA GLU A 101 12.48 3.59 13.66
C GLU A 101 13.49 2.62 13.03
N LYS A 102 13.01 1.50 12.44
CA LYS A 102 13.87 0.55 11.71
C LYS A 102 14.64 1.22 10.59
N GLN A 103 13.98 2.10 9.84
CA GLN A 103 14.54 2.79 8.68
C GLN A 103 15.40 4.00 9.06
N TYR A 104 15.34 4.45 10.32
CA TYR A 104 15.96 5.68 10.81
C TYR A 104 15.42 6.93 10.11
N VAL A 105 14.12 6.96 9.88
CA VAL A 105 13.40 8.07 9.24
C VAL A 105 12.36 8.69 10.16
N GLN A 106 11.94 9.89 9.81
CA GLN A 106 10.79 10.54 10.41
C GLN A 106 9.82 10.96 9.30
N PHE A 107 8.52 10.70 9.51
CA PHE A 107 7.50 11.26 8.65
C PHE A 107 7.38 12.77 8.90
N LYS A 108 7.48 13.56 7.84
CA LYS A 108 7.37 15.02 7.89
C LYS A 108 5.92 15.46 7.84
N ASP A 109 5.20 14.96 6.86
CA ASP A 109 3.78 15.19 6.65
C ASP A 109 3.16 14.07 5.82
N LEU A 110 1.86 13.86 6.02
CA LEU A 110 1.03 12.98 5.22
C LEU A 110 -0.14 13.79 4.66
N LYS A 111 -0.45 13.62 3.36
CA LYS A 111 -1.55 14.32 2.70
C LYS A 111 -2.44 13.34 1.94
N SER A 112 -3.74 13.39 2.20
CA SER A 112 -4.71 12.51 1.54
C SER A 112 -5.59 13.27 0.56
N ASN A 113 -5.69 12.74 -0.67
CA ASN A 113 -6.64 13.17 -1.69
C ASN A 113 -7.78 12.13 -1.74
N VAL A 114 -9.02 12.59 -1.64
CA VAL A 114 -10.21 11.75 -1.56
C VAL A 114 -11.07 11.90 -2.82
N LYS A 115 -11.43 10.78 -3.44
CA LYS A 115 -12.41 10.71 -4.52
C LYS A 115 -13.63 9.94 -4.06
N ILE A 116 -14.75 10.65 -3.89
CA ILE A 116 -16.03 10.01 -3.55
C ILE A 116 -16.57 9.28 -4.78
N ARG A 117 -16.80 7.97 -4.64
CA ARG A 117 -17.51 7.18 -5.66
C ARG A 117 -19.01 7.21 -5.43
N LYS A 118 -19.44 7.04 -4.18
CA LYS A 118 -20.85 6.91 -3.83
C LYS A 118 -21.14 7.39 -2.41
N VAL A 119 -22.27 8.00 -2.20
CA VAL A 119 -22.86 8.30 -0.89
C VAL A 119 -24.30 7.81 -0.88
N VAL A 120 -24.69 7.12 0.17
CA VAL A 120 -26.07 6.64 0.37
C VAL A 120 -26.47 6.96 1.80
N GLU A 121 -27.54 7.70 1.99
CA GLU A 121 -28.17 7.82 3.30
C GLU A 121 -28.97 6.54 3.57
N LYS A 122 -28.54 5.76 4.54
CA LYS A 122 -29.14 4.48 4.93
C LYS A 122 -30.32 4.66 5.87
N GLU A 123 -30.19 5.62 6.78
CA GLU A 123 -31.14 6.05 7.78
C GLU A 123 -30.91 7.54 8.04
N PRO A 124 -31.87 8.30 8.60
CA PRO A 124 -31.66 9.71 8.90
C PRO A 124 -30.36 9.98 9.67
N GLY A 125 -29.42 10.65 9.04
CA GLY A 125 -28.11 10.98 9.59
C GLY A 125 -27.09 9.85 9.61
N LEU A 126 -27.36 8.70 9.00
CA LEU A 126 -26.41 7.60 8.81
C LEU A 126 -26.09 7.41 7.33
N PHE A 127 -24.86 7.65 6.94
CA PHE A 127 -24.39 7.64 5.57
C PHE A 127 -23.41 6.49 5.32
N GLY A 128 -23.64 5.71 4.25
CA GLY A 128 -22.68 4.76 3.69
C GLY A 128 -21.92 5.40 2.55
N ILE A 129 -20.59 5.37 2.60
CA ILE A 129 -19.71 6.05 1.64
C ILE A 129 -18.73 5.03 1.04
N ILE A 130 -18.56 5.13 -0.28
CA ILE A 130 -17.47 4.46 -1.00
C ILE A 130 -16.56 5.54 -1.54
N CYS A 131 -15.27 5.48 -1.20
CA CYS A 131 -14.29 6.43 -1.69
C CYS A 131 -12.93 5.76 -1.96
N ASP A 132 -12.19 6.33 -2.91
CA ASP A 132 -10.77 6.08 -3.10
C ASP A 132 -9.97 7.16 -2.40
N VAL A 133 -8.88 6.78 -1.78
CA VAL A 133 -7.97 7.68 -1.07
C VAL A 133 -6.55 7.44 -1.56
N ALA A 134 -5.89 8.50 -2.01
CA ALA A 134 -4.47 8.50 -2.30
C ALA A 134 -3.75 9.32 -1.23
N THR A 135 -2.85 8.69 -0.48
CA THR A 135 -2.10 9.35 0.59
C THR A 135 -0.63 9.46 0.21
N ASP A 136 -0.13 10.68 0.19
CA ASP A 136 1.29 11.01 0.06
C ASP A 136 1.95 10.94 1.43
N PHE A 137 3.08 10.27 1.50
CA PHE A 137 3.93 10.15 2.68
C PHE A 137 5.26 10.83 2.41
N ASN A 138 5.51 11.97 3.01
CA ASN A 138 6.80 12.64 2.96
C ASN A 138 7.62 12.28 4.19
N TYR A 139 8.86 11.85 4.00
CA TYR A 139 9.76 11.44 5.07
C TYR A 139 11.20 11.88 4.79
N TYR A 140 12.00 11.93 5.84
CA TYR A 140 13.43 12.21 5.75
C TYR A 140 14.21 11.29 6.68
N TYR A 141 15.48 11.01 6.33
CA TYR A 141 16.39 10.33 7.23
C TYR A 141 16.89 11.28 8.31
N LEU A 142 16.98 10.79 9.56
CA LEU A 142 17.37 11.62 10.70
C LEU A 142 18.80 12.17 10.60
N ASP A 143 19.66 11.51 9.81
CA ASP A 143 21.03 11.98 9.50
C ASP A 143 21.10 12.95 8.31
N SER A 144 20.00 13.17 7.61
CA SER A 144 19.92 14.08 6.45
C SER A 144 18.52 14.73 6.33
N PRO A 145 18.12 15.56 7.31
CA PRO A 145 16.73 16.04 7.43
C PRO A 145 16.30 17.01 6.32
N ASP A 146 17.24 17.59 5.59
CA ASP A 146 16.97 18.50 4.48
C ASP A 146 16.58 17.78 3.18
N VAL A 147 16.80 16.45 3.10
CA VAL A 147 16.48 15.63 1.92
C VAL A 147 15.16 14.91 2.12
N ILE A 148 14.13 15.40 1.46
CA ILE A 148 12.79 14.82 1.56
C ILE A 148 12.65 13.69 0.53
N ASN A 149 12.25 12.53 1.02
CA ASN A 149 11.82 11.39 0.24
C ASN A 149 10.30 11.31 0.28
N HIS A 150 9.71 10.65 -0.71
CA HIS A 150 8.27 10.52 -0.73
C HIS A 150 7.82 9.19 -1.35
N PHE A 151 6.63 8.75 -0.96
CA PHE A 151 5.90 7.67 -1.60
C PHE A 151 4.38 7.89 -1.49
N ARG A 152 3.60 7.19 -2.32
CA ARG A 152 2.15 7.31 -2.33
C ARG A 152 1.47 5.95 -2.24
N LEU A 153 0.39 5.87 -1.43
CA LEU A 153 -0.45 4.69 -1.26
C LEU A 153 -1.89 4.97 -1.64
N GLY A 154 -2.53 4.00 -2.30
CA GLY A 154 -3.95 4.02 -2.61
C GLY A 154 -4.73 3.00 -1.79
N THR A 155 -5.88 3.43 -1.27
CA THR A 155 -6.82 2.58 -0.56
C THR A 155 -8.25 2.86 -1.02
N ASN A 156 -9.09 1.80 -1.03
CA ASN A 156 -10.49 1.93 -1.35
C ASN A 156 -11.30 1.65 -0.08
N HIS A 157 -12.05 2.65 0.39
CA HIS A 157 -12.73 2.65 1.67
C HIS A 157 -14.24 2.48 1.51
N TYR A 158 -14.81 1.70 2.44
CA TYR A 158 -16.24 1.59 2.72
C TYR A 158 -16.45 2.10 4.15
N ILE A 159 -17.13 3.25 4.29
CA ILE A 159 -17.24 3.95 5.57
C ILE A 159 -18.73 4.21 5.89
N ASN A 160 -19.17 3.92 7.11
CA ASN A 160 -20.43 4.43 7.64
C ASN A 160 -20.14 5.59 8.59
N LEU A 161 -20.68 6.76 8.26
CA LEU A 161 -20.61 7.96 9.08
C LEU A 161 -21.99 8.25 9.69
N LYS A 162 -22.05 8.41 11.00
CA LYS A 162 -23.24 8.83 11.73
C LYS A 162 -23.08 10.27 12.19
N LYS A 163 -24.10 11.09 11.92
CA LYS A 163 -24.14 12.46 12.43
C LYS A 163 -24.35 12.44 13.95
N ASN A 164 -23.50 13.16 14.66
CA ASN A 164 -23.54 13.33 16.11
C ASN A 164 -23.38 14.82 16.46
N GLY A 165 -24.50 15.54 16.60
CA GLY A 165 -24.50 17.00 16.68
C GLY A 165 -23.94 17.62 15.39
N ASP A 166 -22.89 18.42 15.50
CA ASP A 166 -22.22 19.08 14.39
C ASP A 166 -21.06 18.27 13.81
N LYS A 167 -20.80 17.08 14.33
CA LYS A 167 -19.72 16.19 13.90
C LYS A 167 -20.26 14.91 13.28
N TYR A 168 -19.37 14.21 12.57
CA TYR A 168 -19.62 12.86 12.11
C TYR A 168 -18.67 11.91 12.83
N ILE A 169 -19.15 10.69 13.14
CA ILE A 169 -18.39 9.65 13.80
C ILE A 169 -18.45 8.37 12.96
N ILE A 170 -17.36 7.66 12.84
CA ILE A 170 -17.29 6.38 12.11
C ILE A 170 -17.94 5.32 12.99
N THR A 171 -18.98 4.68 12.43
CA THR A 171 -19.66 3.54 13.07
C THR A 171 -19.24 2.21 12.45
N LYS A 172 -18.64 2.24 11.26
CA LYS A 172 -18.13 1.09 10.53
C LYS A 172 -17.13 1.55 9.48
N GLU A 173 -16.00 0.87 9.37
CA GLU A 173 -15.05 1.10 8.27
C GLU A 173 -14.41 -0.21 7.85
N TRP A 174 -14.18 -0.34 6.56
CA TRP A 174 -13.36 -1.40 5.98
C TRP A 174 -12.63 -0.88 4.74
N TYR A 175 -11.42 -1.36 4.55
CA TYR A 175 -10.66 -1.19 3.31
C TYR A 175 -9.59 -2.28 3.21
N THR A 176 -9.03 -2.46 2.02
CA THR A 176 -7.89 -3.36 1.83
C THR A 176 -6.66 -2.75 2.48
N ASP A 177 -6.22 -3.33 3.59
CA ASP A 177 -5.09 -2.83 4.36
C ASP A 177 -3.77 -3.06 3.60
N PRO A 178 -3.00 -2.00 3.27
CA PRO A 178 -1.71 -2.12 2.61
C PRO A 178 -0.62 -2.73 3.50
N PHE A 179 -0.86 -2.88 4.80
CA PHE A 179 0.11 -3.34 5.79
C PHE A 179 -0.29 -4.66 6.48
N ALA A 180 -1.33 -5.33 6.02
CA ALA A 180 -1.91 -6.52 6.65
C ALA A 180 -0.91 -7.65 6.92
N ASP A 181 0.14 -7.78 6.10
CA ASP A 181 1.17 -8.81 6.24
C ASP A 181 2.35 -8.42 7.15
N SER A 182 2.31 -7.25 7.81
CA SER A 182 3.49 -6.68 8.46
C SER A 182 3.24 -6.03 9.82
N LEU A 183 2.14 -6.36 10.47
CA LEU A 183 1.80 -5.82 11.80
C LEU A 183 2.73 -6.31 12.92
N ASP A 184 3.61 -7.29 12.66
CA ASP A 184 4.60 -7.82 13.60
C ASP A 184 6.02 -7.52 13.08
N MET A 185 6.64 -6.45 13.58
CA MET A 185 7.95 -5.95 13.15
C MET A 185 9.08 -6.20 14.15
N ASP A 186 8.81 -6.75 15.32
CA ASP A 186 9.80 -6.80 16.41
C ASP A 186 11.09 -7.56 16.05
N ASN A 187 11.02 -8.46 15.07
CA ASN A 187 12.15 -9.31 14.66
C ASN A 187 13.09 -8.69 13.61
N ILE A 188 12.79 -7.51 13.07
CA ILE A 188 13.60 -6.89 12.00
C ILE A 188 14.21 -5.54 12.39
N LYS A 189 13.91 -5.04 13.59
CA LYS A 189 14.58 -3.87 14.14
C LYS A 189 15.95 -4.31 14.69
N SER A 190 17.03 -3.82 14.10
CA SER A 190 18.38 -4.00 14.65
C SER A 190 19.27 -2.81 14.29
N ASP A 191 20.21 -2.49 15.17
CA ASP A 191 21.20 -1.43 14.90
C ASP A 191 22.04 -1.75 13.66
N GLU A 192 22.37 -3.03 13.42
CA GLU A 192 23.08 -3.44 12.22
C GLU A 192 22.34 -3.08 10.93
N ILE A 193 21.04 -3.32 10.88
CA ILE A 193 20.21 -2.99 9.71
C ILE A 193 20.15 -1.49 9.52
N LYS A 194 19.86 -0.75 10.60
CA LYS A 194 19.82 0.71 10.61
C LYS A 194 21.15 1.31 10.12
N ASP A 195 22.27 0.91 10.74
CA ASP A 195 23.60 1.43 10.42
C ASP A 195 23.98 1.13 8.97
N TYR A 196 23.61 -0.04 8.47
CA TYR A 196 23.81 -0.37 7.06
C TYR A 196 23.01 0.57 6.15
N ILE A 197 21.73 0.81 6.42
CA ILE A 197 20.88 1.68 5.60
C ILE A 197 21.42 3.10 5.56
N ILE A 198 21.71 3.72 6.72
CA ILE A 198 22.19 5.11 6.81
C ILE A 198 23.58 5.30 6.19
N SER A 199 24.40 4.25 6.15
CA SER A 199 25.71 4.31 5.50
C SER A 199 25.65 4.36 3.96
N ARG A 200 24.46 4.20 3.36
CA ARG A 200 24.28 4.12 1.91
C ARG A 200 23.91 5.48 1.31
N ASN A 201 24.11 5.60 0.00
CA ASN A 201 23.67 6.72 -0.81
C ASN A 201 22.97 6.18 -2.06
N ALA A 202 22.06 6.97 -2.63
CA ALA A 202 21.45 6.64 -3.90
C ALA A 202 22.53 6.48 -4.99
N PRO A 203 22.47 5.40 -5.77
CA PRO A 203 23.39 5.23 -6.88
C PRO A 203 23.04 6.20 -8.02
N GLU A 204 24.04 6.58 -8.82
CA GLU A 204 23.76 7.19 -10.10
C GLU A 204 22.96 6.20 -10.97
N PHE A 205 21.92 6.70 -11.60
CA PHE A 205 21.03 5.89 -12.42
C PHE A 205 20.69 6.62 -13.73
N ASN A 206 21.21 6.09 -14.83
CA ASN A 206 21.00 6.62 -16.18
C ASN A 206 20.29 5.55 -17.03
N PRO A 207 18.96 5.47 -17.00
CA PRO A 207 18.21 4.46 -17.76
C PRO A 207 18.33 4.72 -19.27
N ASN A 208 18.36 3.63 -20.04
CA ASN A 208 18.10 3.74 -21.47
C ASN A 208 16.62 4.09 -21.69
N GLU A 209 16.28 4.51 -22.93
CA GLU A 209 14.92 4.94 -23.30
C GLU A 209 13.88 3.86 -22.98
N ARG A 210 14.17 2.61 -23.26
CA ARG A 210 13.27 1.48 -23.03
C ARG A 210 12.93 1.30 -21.56
N LEU A 211 13.91 1.41 -20.68
CA LEU A 211 13.72 1.32 -19.23
C LEU A 211 13.00 2.56 -18.69
N GLN A 212 13.35 3.74 -19.18
CA GLN A 212 12.66 4.98 -18.81
C GLN A 212 11.17 4.92 -19.16
N ASN A 213 10.83 4.40 -20.35
CA ASN A 213 9.45 4.22 -20.78
C ASN A 213 8.69 3.23 -19.87
N ALA A 214 9.35 2.17 -19.39
CA ALA A 214 8.76 1.24 -18.43
C ALA A 214 8.45 1.90 -17.08
N ILE A 215 9.37 2.72 -16.57
CA ILE A 215 9.18 3.50 -15.34
C ILE A 215 8.03 4.50 -15.51
N ASN A 216 8.03 5.25 -16.60
CA ASN A 216 6.97 6.23 -16.90
C ASN A 216 5.58 5.56 -17.00
N TYR A 217 5.51 4.39 -17.64
CA TYR A 217 4.28 3.60 -17.69
C TYR A 217 3.80 3.19 -16.28
N ALA A 218 4.72 2.73 -15.45
CA ALA A 218 4.42 2.31 -14.08
C ALA A 218 3.87 3.50 -13.26
N HIS A 219 4.52 4.65 -13.29
CA HIS A 219 4.10 5.85 -12.55
C HIS A 219 2.75 6.39 -13.05
N LYS A 220 2.51 6.32 -14.35
CA LYS A 220 1.27 6.81 -14.96
C LYS A 220 0.06 5.96 -14.58
N TYR A 221 0.17 4.63 -14.58
CA TYR A 221 -0.97 3.73 -14.48
C TYR A 221 -1.05 2.95 -13.17
N CYS A 222 -0.28 3.32 -12.14
CA CYS A 222 -0.26 2.65 -10.83
C CYS A 222 -1.54 2.82 -10.00
N GLY A 223 -2.52 3.60 -10.46
CA GLY A 223 -3.75 3.89 -9.71
C GLY A 223 -3.63 5.06 -8.72
N VAL A 224 -2.41 5.47 -8.39
CA VAL A 224 -2.11 6.63 -7.52
C VAL A 224 -1.05 7.53 -8.14
N SER A 225 -1.14 7.74 -9.44
CA SER A 225 -0.24 8.64 -10.17
C SER A 225 -0.22 10.03 -9.54
N GLU A 226 0.93 10.71 -9.61
CA GLU A 226 1.06 12.14 -9.23
C GLU A 226 0.40 13.06 -10.24
N ASP A 227 0.27 12.60 -11.48
CA ASP A 227 -0.53 13.28 -12.50
C ASP A 227 -2.02 13.10 -12.16
N GLU A 228 -2.69 14.21 -11.83
CA GLU A 228 -4.10 14.24 -11.43
C GLU A 228 -5.02 13.60 -12.50
N GLU A 229 -4.66 13.71 -13.79
CA GLU A 229 -5.42 13.07 -14.87
C GLU A 229 -5.44 11.54 -14.70
N PHE A 230 -4.37 10.94 -14.15
CA PHE A 230 -4.20 9.48 -14.01
C PHE A 230 -4.39 8.98 -12.58
N THR A 231 -4.57 9.85 -11.60
CA THR A 231 -4.91 9.45 -10.22
C THR A 231 -6.25 8.69 -10.21
N PHE A 232 -6.27 7.54 -9.54
CA PHE A 232 -7.41 6.58 -9.48
C PHE A 232 -7.79 5.99 -10.85
N LYS A 233 -6.84 5.88 -11.79
CA LYS A 233 -7.05 5.27 -13.10
C LYS A 233 -6.00 4.21 -13.41
N TYR A 234 -6.47 3.11 -13.97
CA TYR A 234 -5.66 2.09 -14.62
C TYR A 234 -5.74 2.25 -16.13
N ASN A 235 -4.83 1.59 -16.86
CA ASN A 235 -4.91 1.57 -18.31
C ASN A 235 -6.13 0.75 -18.76
N SER A 236 -7.11 1.42 -19.36
CA SER A 236 -8.38 0.83 -19.81
C SER A 236 -8.25 -0.24 -20.90
N LYS A 237 -7.07 -0.36 -21.51
CA LYS A 237 -6.74 -1.44 -22.47
C LYS A 237 -6.70 -2.82 -21.81
N TYR A 238 -6.56 -2.86 -20.49
CA TYR A 238 -6.43 -4.07 -19.68
C TYR A 238 -7.57 -4.18 -18.66
N LYS A 239 -8.10 -5.39 -18.52
CA LYS A 239 -9.08 -5.67 -17.46
C LYS A 239 -8.43 -5.51 -16.09
N ASN A 240 -9.14 -4.87 -15.15
CA ASN A 240 -8.75 -4.84 -13.75
C ASN A 240 -9.13 -6.16 -13.08
N HIS A 241 -8.14 -6.93 -12.62
CA HIS A 241 -8.30 -8.21 -11.95
C HIS A 241 -8.31 -8.12 -10.41
N ASN A 242 -8.32 -6.92 -9.82
CA ASN A 242 -8.43 -6.79 -8.35
C ASN A 242 -9.67 -7.51 -7.79
N PRO A 243 -10.86 -7.43 -8.41
CA PRO A 243 -12.02 -8.20 -7.95
C PRO A 243 -11.85 -9.72 -8.09
N ASP A 244 -10.99 -10.18 -9.00
CA ASP A 244 -10.74 -11.61 -9.30
C ASP A 244 -9.62 -12.20 -8.42
N GLY A 245 -9.09 -11.44 -7.45
CA GLY A 245 -8.06 -11.89 -6.52
C GLY A 245 -6.69 -11.23 -6.69
N GLY A 246 -6.56 -10.27 -7.60
CA GLY A 246 -5.39 -9.39 -7.68
C GLY A 246 -4.87 -9.08 -9.07
N ASP A 247 -4.31 -7.88 -9.22
CA ASP A 247 -3.86 -7.29 -10.49
C ASP A 247 -2.34 -7.06 -10.58
N CYS A 248 -1.57 -7.43 -9.57
CA CYS A 248 -0.14 -7.12 -9.47
C CYS A 248 0.71 -7.69 -10.61
N ALA A 249 0.48 -8.96 -10.99
CA ALA A 249 1.22 -9.60 -12.08
C ALA A 249 0.76 -9.09 -13.46
N ASN A 250 -0.54 -8.79 -13.62
CA ASN A 250 -1.08 -8.13 -14.80
C ASN A 250 -0.38 -6.78 -15.00
N PHE A 251 -0.28 -5.97 -13.96
CA PHE A 251 0.37 -4.66 -14.06
C PHE A 251 1.87 -4.77 -14.32
N ALA A 252 2.59 -5.67 -13.64
CA ALA A 252 4.01 -5.93 -13.93
C ALA A 252 4.23 -6.37 -15.38
N SER A 253 3.32 -7.19 -15.93
CA SER A 253 3.36 -7.60 -17.34
C SER A 253 3.11 -6.43 -18.29
N GLN A 254 2.18 -5.53 -17.95
CA GLN A 254 1.94 -4.31 -18.72
C GLN A 254 3.18 -3.40 -18.74
N ILE A 255 3.82 -3.17 -17.60
CA ILE A 255 5.06 -2.37 -17.50
C ILE A 255 6.13 -2.91 -18.45
N LEU A 256 6.35 -4.23 -18.43
CA LEU A 256 7.33 -4.87 -19.30
C LEU A 256 6.94 -4.79 -20.79
N HIS A 257 5.66 -4.95 -21.12
CA HIS A 257 5.21 -4.98 -22.50
C HIS A 257 5.06 -3.59 -23.10
N GLU A 258 4.27 -2.72 -22.47
CA GLU A 258 3.91 -1.40 -23.01
C GLU A 258 5.08 -0.42 -22.88
N GLY A 259 5.70 -0.33 -21.71
CA GLY A 259 6.85 0.56 -21.47
C GLY A 259 8.17 -0.09 -21.88
N GLY A 260 8.43 -1.30 -21.41
CA GLY A 260 9.69 -2.02 -21.62
C GLY A 260 9.84 -2.73 -22.97
N ASN A 261 8.85 -2.67 -23.86
CA ASN A 261 8.86 -3.26 -25.20
C ASN A 261 9.22 -4.76 -25.23
N PHE A 262 8.89 -5.51 -24.16
CA PHE A 262 9.04 -6.96 -24.15
C PHE A 262 7.99 -7.61 -25.04
N LYS A 263 8.43 -8.50 -25.94
CA LYS A 263 7.54 -9.15 -26.90
C LYS A 263 6.71 -10.23 -26.20
N LYS A 264 5.40 -10.23 -26.44
CA LYS A 264 4.49 -11.31 -26.07
C LYS A 264 4.82 -12.58 -26.85
N ASN A 265 4.46 -13.73 -26.28
CA ASN A 265 4.55 -15.03 -26.95
C ASN A 265 3.44 -15.96 -26.43
N GLY A 266 3.38 -17.21 -26.89
CA GLY A 266 2.31 -18.12 -26.51
C GLY A 266 2.20 -18.41 -24.99
N ALA A 267 3.31 -18.30 -24.24
CA ALA A 267 3.31 -18.55 -22.79
C ALA A 267 2.98 -17.29 -21.98
N TRP A 268 3.43 -16.11 -22.43
CA TRP A 268 3.24 -14.82 -21.75
C TRP A 268 2.54 -13.86 -22.70
N ASN A 269 1.23 -13.74 -22.57
CA ASN A 269 0.37 -13.02 -23.52
C ASN A 269 -0.89 -12.48 -22.85
N TYR A 270 -1.43 -11.42 -23.46
CA TYR A 270 -2.75 -10.85 -23.20
C TYR A 270 -3.44 -10.62 -24.55
N ASP A 271 -4.65 -11.16 -24.72
CA ASP A 271 -5.37 -11.19 -26.01
C ASP A 271 -6.39 -10.05 -26.21
N GLY A 272 -6.43 -9.10 -25.28
CA GLY A 272 -7.37 -7.97 -25.28
C GLY A 272 -8.61 -8.22 -24.38
N LYS A 273 -8.83 -9.44 -23.91
CA LYS A 273 -9.91 -9.79 -22.98
C LYS A 273 -9.38 -10.38 -21.69
N ASP A 274 -8.38 -11.24 -21.79
CA ASP A 274 -7.79 -11.95 -20.66
C ASP A 274 -6.30 -12.25 -20.95
N GLY A 275 -5.58 -12.74 -19.94
CA GLY A 275 -4.16 -13.06 -20.03
C GLY A 275 -3.84 -14.50 -19.67
N THR A 276 -2.69 -14.97 -20.16
CA THR A 276 -2.16 -16.29 -19.76
C THR A 276 -1.81 -16.29 -18.27
N LYS A 277 -1.67 -17.49 -17.69
CA LYS A 277 -1.23 -17.63 -16.29
C LYS A 277 0.10 -16.92 -16.02
N ALA A 278 1.03 -16.91 -16.97
CA ALA A 278 2.30 -16.20 -16.83
C ALA A 278 2.14 -14.67 -16.87
N TRP A 279 1.04 -14.17 -17.43
CA TRP A 279 0.74 -12.75 -17.47
C TRP A 279 -0.01 -12.28 -16.20
N LEU A 280 -1.00 -13.05 -15.72
CA LEU A 280 -1.94 -12.64 -14.67
C LEU A 280 -1.59 -13.13 -13.27
N ASN A 281 -0.88 -14.25 -13.12
CA ASN A 281 -0.67 -14.88 -11.83
C ASN A 281 0.76 -14.63 -11.32
N ALA A 282 0.91 -14.17 -10.10
CA ALA A 282 2.19 -13.81 -9.50
C ALA A 282 3.24 -14.95 -9.56
N GLN A 283 2.85 -16.19 -9.20
CA GLN A 283 3.73 -17.35 -9.29
C GLN A 283 4.07 -17.69 -10.74
N GLY A 284 3.08 -17.60 -11.64
CA GLY A 284 3.24 -17.85 -13.08
C GLY A 284 4.17 -16.83 -13.72
N PHE A 285 3.99 -15.54 -13.41
CA PHE A 285 4.84 -14.45 -13.89
C PHE A 285 6.30 -14.64 -13.47
N LYS A 286 6.55 -14.82 -12.18
CA LYS A 286 7.92 -15.04 -11.67
C LYS A 286 8.58 -16.26 -12.34
N ASN A 287 7.86 -17.39 -12.43
CA ASN A 287 8.41 -18.59 -13.02
C ASN A 287 8.73 -18.41 -14.50
N TYR A 288 7.86 -17.72 -15.24
CA TYR A 288 8.08 -17.42 -16.65
C TYR A 288 9.29 -16.51 -16.86
N MET A 289 9.39 -15.42 -16.11
CA MET A 289 10.51 -14.47 -16.23
C MET A 289 11.87 -15.15 -16.02
N LEU A 290 11.97 -15.98 -14.98
CA LEU A 290 13.19 -16.74 -14.70
C LEU A 290 13.43 -17.86 -15.74
N GLY A 291 12.41 -18.65 -16.08
CA GLY A 291 12.54 -19.80 -16.98
C GLY A 291 12.78 -19.42 -18.45
N SER A 292 12.36 -18.22 -18.87
CA SER A 292 12.59 -17.70 -20.21
C SER A 292 13.95 -16.99 -20.38
N GLY A 293 14.74 -16.85 -19.32
CA GLY A 293 15.97 -16.09 -19.32
C GLY A 293 15.79 -14.57 -19.39
N ARG A 294 14.56 -14.05 -19.20
CA ARG A 294 14.28 -12.60 -19.17
C ARG A 294 14.64 -11.97 -17.86
N ALA A 295 14.87 -12.76 -16.82
CA ALA A 295 15.27 -12.30 -15.52
C ALA A 295 16.17 -13.33 -14.81
N SER A 296 16.90 -12.88 -13.80
CA SER A 296 17.76 -13.70 -12.94
C SER A 296 17.63 -13.29 -11.48
N TYR A 297 17.96 -14.21 -10.56
CA TYR A 297 17.95 -13.92 -9.15
C TYR A 297 19.11 -12.98 -8.75
N ILE A 298 18.78 -11.97 -7.91
CA ILE A 298 19.74 -11.23 -7.10
C ILE A 298 19.90 -11.93 -5.76
N ALA A 299 18.79 -12.16 -5.05
CA ALA A 299 18.78 -12.83 -3.76
C ALA A 299 17.38 -13.40 -3.44
N LYS A 300 17.33 -14.33 -2.45
CA LYS A 300 16.09 -14.88 -1.91
C LYS A 300 16.23 -15.12 -0.41
N GLY A 301 15.25 -14.71 0.38
CA GLY A 301 15.21 -14.97 1.83
C GLY A 301 14.19 -14.10 2.54
N ASN A 302 14.16 -14.22 3.88
CA ASN A 302 13.47 -13.24 4.71
C ASN A 302 14.22 -11.90 4.68
N TYR A 303 13.64 -10.86 5.26
CA TYR A 303 14.21 -9.51 5.25
C TYR A 303 15.68 -9.48 5.71
N ASN A 304 15.99 -10.10 6.85
CA ASN A 304 17.34 -10.13 7.43
C ASN A 304 18.40 -10.77 6.51
N LYS A 305 17.99 -11.63 5.59
CA LYS A 305 18.90 -12.27 4.61
C LYS A 305 19.10 -11.45 3.34
N VAL A 306 18.13 -10.59 2.99
CA VAL A 306 18.13 -9.93 1.69
C VAL A 306 18.32 -8.41 1.75
N TYR A 307 18.22 -7.78 2.92
CA TYR A 307 18.24 -6.30 3.01
C TYR A 307 19.50 -5.67 2.41
N LYS A 308 20.68 -6.30 2.58
CA LYS A 308 21.93 -5.82 1.95
C LYS A 308 21.88 -5.99 0.42
N ALA A 309 21.39 -7.14 -0.05
CA ALA A 309 21.29 -7.43 -1.47
C ALA A 309 20.24 -6.57 -2.19
N ALA A 310 19.24 -6.05 -1.47
CA ALA A 310 18.23 -5.17 -2.03
C ALA A 310 18.84 -3.89 -2.65
N PHE A 311 19.93 -3.38 -2.11
CA PHE A 311 20.66 -2.24 -2.67
C PHE A 311 21.33 -2.52 -4.04
N ASN A 312 21.37 -3.77 -4.49
CA ASN A 312 21.80 -4.14 -5.84
C ASN A 312 20.66 -4.13 -6.87
N MET A 313 19.41 -3.96 -6.44
CA MET A 313 18.29 -3.80 -7.37
C MET A 313 18.42 -2.50 -8.16
N ARG A 314 17.77 -2.47 -9.31
CA ARG A 314 17.68 -1.29 -10.18
C ARG A 314 16.23 -1.07 -10.60
N PRO A 315 15.81 0.16 -10.90
CA PRO A 315 14.52 0.37 -11.55
C PRO A 315 14.39 -0.51 -12.78
N GLY A 316 13.22 -1.13 -12.93
CA GLY A 316 12.96 -2.19 -13.91
C GLY A 316 13.00 -3.61 -13.32
N ASP A 317 13.71 -3.83 -12.22
CA ASP A 317 13.69 -5.10 -11.48
C ASP A 317 12.35 -5.33 -10.78
N PHE A 318 12.12 -6.51 -10.25
CA PHE A 318 10.92 -6.75 -9.44
C PHE A 318 11.18 -7.57 -8.19
N VAL A 319 10.36 -7.32 -7.19
CA VAL A 319 10.28 -8.11 -5.97
C VAL A 319 9.07 -9.04 -6.08
N ALA A 320 9.28 -10.34 -5.88
CA ALA A 320 8.20 -11.29 -5.70
C ALA A 320 8.11 -11.73 -4.25
N TYR A 321 6.93 -11.62 -3.66
CA TYR A 321 6.70 -11.90 -2.22
C TYR A 321 6.12 -13.29 -2.05
N GLU A 322 6.84 -14.13 -1.30
CA GLU A 322 6.44 -15.51 -0.99
C GLU A 322 5.81 -15.57 0.40
N LYS A 323 4.58 -16.06 0.48
CA LYS A 323 3.87 -16.38 1.73
C LYS A 323 3.47 -17.85 1.71
N LYS A 324 3.82 -18.60 2.77
CA LYS A 324 3.51 -20.05 2.88
C LYS A 324 3.95 -20.87 1.65
N GLY A 325 5.14 -20.60 1.11
CA GLY A 325 5.70 -21.33 -0.03
C GLY A 325 5.14 -20.95 -1.43
N ARG A 326 4.28 -19.93 -1.51
CA ARG A 326 3.70 -19.45 -2.77
C ARG A 326 4.00 -17.98 -2.98
N ILE A 327 4.29 -17.59 -4.22
CA ILE A 327 4.36 -16.18 -4.59
C ILE A 327 2.94 -15.63 -4.63
N THR A 328 2.66 -14.63 -3.80
CA THR A 328 1.34 -14.02 -3.65
C THR A 328 1.27 -12.62 -4.25
N HIS A 329 2.42 -11.96 -4.46
CA HIS A 329 2.46 -10.59 -4.97
C HIS A 329 3.72 -10.32 -5.79
N ILE A 330 3.64 -9.34 -6.70
CA ILE A 330 4.73 -8.79 -7.52
C ILE A 330 4.70 -7.27 -7.42
N SER A 331 5.87 -6.66 -7.17
CA SER A 331 6.04 -5.21 -7.26
C SER A 331 7.26 -4.88 -8.11
N THR A 332 7.14 -3.92 -9.01
CA THR A 332 8.24 -3.46 -9.86
C THR A 332 9.02 -2.37 -9.15
N VAL A 333 10.34 -2.46 -9.08
CA VAL A 333 11.20 -1.37 -8.61
C VAL A 333 11.16 -0.25 -9.66
N THR A 334 10.84 0.97 -9.25
CA THR A 334 10.72 2.10 -10.18
C THR A 334 11.51 3.34 -9.74
N GLY A 335 12.18 3.25 -8.58
CA GLY A 335 13.02 4.32 -8.05
C GLY A 335 13.82 3.90 -6.84
N PHE A 336 14.50 4.88 -6.27
CA PHE A 336 15.24 4.78 -5.01
C PHE A 336 14.91 5.99 -4.12
N ASP A 337 15.06 5.82 -2.83
CA ASP A 337 15.14 6.96 -1.94
C ASP A 337 16.58 7.55 -1.88
N SER A 338 16.77 8.57 -1.06
CA SER A 338 18.06 9.27 -0.93
C SER A 338 19.21 8.39 -0.41
N LYS A 339 18.91 7.26 0.23
CA LYS A 339 19.91 6.27 0.65
C LYS A 339 20.10 5.14 -0.38
N GLY A 340 19.37 5.16 -1.48
CA GLY A 340 19.38 4.08 -2.49
C GLY A 340 18.52 2.88 -2.09
N TYR A 341 17.58 3.06 -1.15
CA TYR A 341 16.64 2.02 -0.78
C TYR A 341 15.63 1.80 -1.91
N PRO A 342 15.38 0.55 -2.36
CA PRO A 342 14.51 0.31 -3.50
C PRO A 342 13.07 0.71 -3.22
N LEU A 343 12.49 1.46 -4.13
CA LEU A 343 11.10 1.88 -4.10
C LEU A 343 10.31 1.17 -5.20
N VAL A 344 9.16 0.63 -4.84
CA VAL A 344 8.33 -0.20 -5.73
C VAL A 344 6.99 0.44 -6.07
N THR A 345 6.52 0.10 -7.27
CA THR A 345 5.22 0.51 -7.80
C THR A 345 4.44 -0.74 -8.21
N CYS A 346 3.17 -0.85 -7.80
CA CYS A 346 2.32 -2.01 -8.10
C CYS A 346 0.83 -1.71 -7.94
N HIS A 347 -0.03 -2.60 -8.47
CA HIS A 347 -1.45 -2.71 -8.14
C HIS A 347 -1.68 -3.65 -6.95
N ASN A 348 -2.89 -3.76 -6.46
CA ASN A 348 -3.31 -4.42 -5.22
C ASN A 348 -2.82 -3.66 -3.98
N THR A 349 -3.65 -2.74 -3.47
CA THR A 349 -3.21 -1.62 -2.66
C THR A 349 -2.21 -0.80 -3.48
N ASP A 350 -2.75 0.08 -4.31
CA ASP A 350 -1.98 0.84 -5.30
C ASP A 350 -0.80 1.56 -4.66
N ARG A 351 0.39 1.36 -5.23
CA ARG A 351 1.65 1.84 -4.68
C ARG A 351 2.41 2.60 -5.74
N LEU A 352 2.91 3.77 -5.38
CA LEU A 352 3.86 4.55 -6.17
C LEU A 352 5.08 4.85 -5.30
N LEU A 353 6.25 4.34 -5.71
CA LEU A 353 7.54 4.56 -5.05
C LEU A 353 7.56 4.16 -3.56
N VAL A 354 6.82 3.11 -3.18
CA VAL A 354 6.76 2.64 -1.79
C VAL A 354 8.01 1.81 -1.46
N PRO A 355 8.64 1.99 -0.27
CA PRO A 355 9.73 1.12 0.16
C PRO A 355 9.38 -0.37 0.02
N TYR A 356 10.25 -1.16 -0.59
CA TYR A 356 9.93 -2.53 -1.05
C TYR A 356 9.47 -3.48 0.06
N ASP A 357 9.88 -3.24 1.30
CA ASP A 357 9.51 -4.05 2.48
C ASP A 357 8.29 -3.51 3.23
N LEU A 358 7.89 -2.27 3.00
CA LEU A 358 6.78 -1.65 3.70
C LEU A 358 5.47 -2.38 3.38
N GLY A 359 4.86 -2.95 4.41
CA GLY A 359 3.69 -3.81 4.26
C GLY A 359 4.00 -5.31 4.12
N TRP A 360 5.29 -5.72 4.13
CA TRP A 360 5.72 -7.10 3.92
C TRP A 360 6.76 -7.59 4.92
N SER A 361 6.98 -6.87 6.01
CA SER A 361 8.14 -7.04 6.88
C SER A 361 8.02 -8.17 7.91
N ASN A 362 6.94 -8.94 7.91
CA ASN A 362 6.78 -10.01 8.89
C ASN A 362 7.73 -11.20 8.60
N SER A 363 8.10 -11.94 9.65
CA SER A 363 9.08 -13.04 9.60
C SER A 363 8.70 -14.20 8.65
N ASN A 364 7.42 -14.33 8.31
CA ASN A 364 6.89 -15.38 7.43
C ASN A 364 6.97 -15.05 5.94
N ILE A 365 7.33 -13.80 5.60
CA ILE A 365 7.49 -13.36 4.23
C ILE A 365 8.91 -13.65 3.75
N LYS A 366 9.03 -14.21 2.54
CA LYS A 366 10.30 -14.29 1.82
C LYS A 366 10.26 -13.40 0.60
N PHE A 367 11.30 -12.64 0.42
CA PHE A 367 11.52 -11.76 -0.72
C PHE A 367 12.33 -12.51 -1.77
N HIS A 368 11.90 -12.47 -3.02
CA HIS A 368 12.67 -12.87 -4.18
C HIS A 368 13.04 -11.59 -4.91
N LEU A 369 14.28 -11.17 -4.81
CA LEU A 369 14.83 -10.01 -5.50
C LEU A 369 15.30 -10.47 -6.88
N ILE A 370 14.73 -9.90 -7.93
CA ILE A 370 14.90 -10.44 -9.30
C ILE A 370 15.27 -9.30 -10.24
N HIS A 371 16.42 -9.45 -10.91
CA HIS A 371 16.92 -8.57 -11.94
C HIS A 371 16.27 -8.90 -13.29
N VAL A 372 15.80 -7.88 -14.01
CA VAL A 372 15.19 -7.99 -15.34
C VAL A 372 16.20 -7.56 -16.42
N HIS A 373 16.32 -8.37 -17.46
CA HIS A 373 17.25 -8.11 -18.57
C HIS A 373 16.58 -7.24 -19.64
N TYR A 374 16.65 -5.92 -19.44
CA TYR A 374 16.14 -4.91 -20.39
C TYR A 374 16.97 -4.79 -21.65
#